data_1753ede5160d5de487c326dc431aef1b
#
_entry.id   1753ede5160d5de487c326dc431aef1b
#
_cell.length_a   1.000
_cell.length_b   1.000
_cell.length_c   1.000
_cell.angle_alpha   90.00
_cell.angle_beta   90.00
_cell.angle_gamma   90.00
#
_symmetry.space_group_name_H-M   'P 1'
#
loop_
_entity.id
_entity.type
_entity.pdbx_description
1 polymer ?
#
loop_
_entity_poly.entity_id
_entity_poly.type
_entity_poly.pdbx_seq_one_letter_code
_entity_poly.pdbx_strand_id
1 'polypeptide(L)'
;MKIAVVGTGYVGLVTGTCFAETGNQVICVDIDSEKIEKMKNGEVPIYEPHLDVIFERCIKQGRLLFTTDLEEAIEDAQIIFLALPTPPGEDGSADLSYVLGVAEQLGKMITDYKVIVDKSTVPVGTADKVIAAIAKNAKVDFDVVSNPEFLREGFAVDDFMKPDRVVVGTESERAQEVMKELYAPFIRQGNPLIFMDEKSAELTKYAANAFLAAKITFMNEIANFCEMVGADVDKVRLGMGSDTRIGKRFLFPGIGYGGSCFPKDVQALQRSGKELGYDFKILESVIEVNDRQKTVLAKPIKEYFKGNLRGIKIALWGLAFKPDTDDIREAPALYMIEQLISEGAEITAYDPEAMPNVEKLLGHRIKYAPDMYS
;
A
#
# COMPACT_ATOMS: atom_id res chain seq x y z
N MET A 1 16.02 20.44 -3.62
CA MET A 1 15.95 20.36 -2.15
C MET A 1 16.79 19.19 -1.66
N LYS A 2 17.17 19.15 -0.37
CA LYS A 2 17.79 17.98 0.28
C LYS A 2 16.72 17.27 1.11
N ILE A 3 16.58 15.97 0.91
CA ILE A 3 15.48 15.18 1.46
C ILE A 3 16.05 13.91 2.09
N ALA A 4 15.61 13.56 3.28
CA ALA A 4 15.82 12.25 3.87
C ALA A 4 14.52 11.41 3.78
N VAL A 5 14.65 10.13 3.45
CA VAL A 5 13.51 9.18 3.46
C VAL A 5 13.85 8.04 4.40
N VAL A 6 13.13 7.96 5.51
CA VAL A 6 13.34 6.96 6.55
C VAL A 6 12.43 5.76 6.31
N GLY A 7 13.04 4.62 6.04
CA GLY A 7 12.39 3.40 5.58
C GLY A 7 12.46 3.25 4.05
N THR A 8 13.01 2.13 3.60
CA THR A 8 13.13 1.79 2.18
C THR A 8 12.22 0.63 1.78
N GLY A 9 11.05 0.55 2.44
CA GLY A 9 9.95 -0.27 1.98
C GLY A 9 9.42 0.21 0.63
N TYR A 10 8.34 -0.39 0.16
CA TYR A 10 7.75 -0.05 -1.14
C TYR A 10 7.50 1.46 -1.28
N VAL A 11 6.78 2.06 -0.33
CA VAL A 11 6.44 3.49 -0.36
C VAL A 11 7.68 4.39 -0.29
N GLY A 12 8.61 4.07 0.62
CA GLY A 12 9.79 4.91 0.82
C GLY A 12 10.74 4.88 -0.37
N LEU A 13 10.98 3.70 -0.96
CA LEU A 13 11.88 3.58 -2.10
C LEU A 13 11.32 4.27 -3.35
N VAL A 14 10.02 4.09 -3.64
CA VAL A 14 9.36 4.80 -4.75
C VAL A 14 9.38 6.31 -4.51
N THR A 15 9.06 6.76 -3.29
CA THR A 15 9.06 8.18 -2.91
C THR A 15 10.45 8.80 -3.09
N GLY A 16 11.49 8.18 -2.54
CA GLY A 16 12.86 8.68 -2.64
C GLY A 16 13.36 8.73 -4.08
N THR A 17 13.11 7.68 -4.84
CA THR A 17 13.52 7.60 -6.26
C THR A 17 12.81 8.65 -7.11
N CYS A 18 11.50 8.83 -6.95
CA CYS A 18 10.74 9.82 -7.73
C CYS A 18 11.09 11.27 -7.35
N PHE A 19 11.39 11.56 -6.09
CA PHE A 19 11.91 12.88 -5.71
C PHE A 19 13.30 13.13 -6.29
N ALA A 20 14.20 12.14 -6.29
CA ALA A 20 15.51 12.25 -6.91
C ALA A 20 15.42 12.49 -8.42
N GLU A 21 14.45 11.88 -9.10
CA GLU A 21 14.18 12.08 -10.53
C GLU A 21 13.87 13.53 -10.88
N THR A 22 13.17 14.25 -10.01
CA THR A 22 12.83 15.66 -10.22
C THR A 22 13.94 16.64 -9.82
N GLY A 23 15.14 16.13 -9.52
CA GLY A 23 16.34 16.96 -9.29
C GLY A 23 16.65 17.23 -7.82
N ASN A 24 15.94 16.62 -6.88
CA ASN A 24 16.28 16.69 -5.47
C ASN A 24 17.46 15.79 -5.13
N GLN A 25 18.20 16.15 -4.08
CA GLN A 25 19.18 15.27 -3.44
C GLN A 25 18.47 14.47 -2.35
N VAL A 26 18.47 13.16 -2.47
CA VAL A 26 17.70 12.28 -1.58
C VAL A 26 18.64 11.26 -0.95
N ILE A 27 18.58 11.14 0.37
CA ILE A 27 19.23 10.07 1.13
C ILE A 27 18.14 9.19 1.72
N CYS A 28 18.11 7.92 1.31
CA CYS A 28 17.22 6.92 1.88
C CYS A 28 17.96 6.16 2.99
N VAL A 29 17.32 6.00 4.14
CA VAL A 29 17.88 5.31 5.29
C VAL A 29 17.03 4.10 5.69
N ASP A 30 17.67 2.97 5.98
CA ASP A 30 17.02 1.76 6.49
C ASP A 30 17.96 1.06 7.48
N ILE A 31 17.41 0.35 8.43
CA ILE A 31 18.17 -0.43 9.41
C ILE A 31 18.76 -1.72 8.84
N ASP A 32 18.24 -2.19 7.70
CA ASP A 32 18.68 -3.40 7.02
C ASP A 32 19.92 -3.12 6.16
N SER A 33 21.08 -3.48 6.68
CA SER A 33 22.38 -3.25 6.02
C SER A 33 22.54 -4.04 4.72
N GLU A 34 21.99 -5.26 4.60
CA GLU A 34 22.07 -6.05 3.37
C GLU A 34 21.28 -5.40 2.26
N LYS A 35 20.09 -4.91 2.60
CA LYS A 35 19.23 -4.19 1.68
C LYS A 35 19.87 -2.88 1.22
N ILE A 36 20.47 -2.12 2.14
CA ILE A 36 21.21 -0.89 1.82
C ILE A 36 22.38 -1.18 0.87
N GLU A 37 23.16 -2.22 1.12
CA GLU A 37 24.27 -2.58 0.23
C GLU A 37 23.80 -3.01 -1.18
N LYS A 38 22.71 -3.76 -1.28
CA LYS A 38 22.10 -4.08 -2.59
C LYS A 38 21.71 -2.81 -3.35
N MET A 39 21.03 -1.88 -2.68
CA MET A 39 20.62 -0.61 -3.30
C MET A 39 21.80 0.26 -3.71
N LYS A 40 22.88 0.33 -2.92
CA LYS A 40 24.14 1.01 -3.29
C LYS A 40 24.78 0.41 -4.56
N ASN A 41 24.62 -0.90 -4.75
CA ASN A 41 25.10 -1.62 -5.93
C ASN A 41 24.16 -1.52 -7.14
N GLY A 42 23.06 -0.77 -7.03
CA GLY A 42 22.11 -0.56 -8.11
C GLY A 42 21.00 -1.60 -8.20
N GLU A 43 20.87 -2.50 -7.21
CA GLU A 43 19.81 -3.49 -7.16
C GLU A 43 18.54 -2.90 -6.53
N VAL A 44 17.40 -3.01 -7.21
CA VAL A 44 16.10 -2.61 -6.69
C VAL A 44 15.48 -3.78 -5.91
N PRO A 45 15.25 -3.67 -4.59
CA PRO A 45 14.81 -4.80 -3.77
C PRO A 45 13.28 -5.04 -3.80
N ILE A 46 12.56 -4.36 -4.66
CA ILE A 46 11.10 -4.48 -4.83
C ILE A 46 10.75 -4.64 -6.31
N TYR A 47 9.67 -5.35 -6.60
CA TYR A 47 9.12 -5.43 -7.95
C TYR A 47 8.18 -4.24 -8.18
N GLU A 48 8.58 -3.32 -9.05
CA GLU A 48 7.74 -2.20 -9.51
C GLU A 48 8.16 -1.80 -10.92
N PRO A 49 7.26 -1.90 -11.91
CA PRO A 49 7.56 -1.52 -13.29
C PRO A 49 8.14 -0.10 -13.41
N HIS A 50 9.16 0.05 -14.23
CA HIS A 50 9.84 1.33 -14.53
C HIS A 50 10.67 1.95 -13.39
N LEU A 51 10.63 1.40 -12.19
CA LEU A 51 11.39 1.93 -11.06
C LEU A 51 12.90 1.73 -11.27
N ASP A 52 13.30 0.59 -11.80
CA ASP A 52 14.71 0.22 -12.08
C ASP A 52 15.44 1.25 -12.94
N VAL A 53 14.78 1.71 -14.01
CA VAL A 53 15.35 2.69 -14.95
C VAL A 53 15.59 4.05 -14.27
N ILE A 54 14.64 4.52 -13.47
CA ILE A 54 14.74 5.80 -12.78
C ILE A 54 15.78 5.70 -11.64
N PHE A 55 15.74 4.60 -10.90
CA PHE A 55 16.61 4.29 -9.80
C PHE A 55 18.09 4.30 -10.23
N GLU A 56 18.44 3.53 -11.27
CA GLU A 56 19.80 3.47 -11.80
C GLU A 56 20.28 4.84 -12.27
N ARG A 57 19.43 5.59 -12.97
CA ARG A 57 19.73 6.94 -13.44
C ARG A 57 20.02 7.90 -12.29
N CYS A 58 19.21 7.89 -11.24
CA CYS A 58 19.38 8.79 -10.09
C CYS A 58 20.65 8.45 -9.27
N ILE A 59 20.99 7.17 -9.13
CA ILE A 59 22.27 6.76 -8.51
C ILE A 59 23.45 7.26 -9.33
N LYS A 60 23.46 7.01 -10.65
CA LYS A 60 24.56 7.46 -11.54
C LYS A 60 24.76 8.97 -11.52
N GLN A 61 23.70 9.73 -11.27
CA GLN A 61 23.75 11.19 -11.17
C GLN A 61 24.08 11.69 -9.75
N GLY A 62 24.28 10.80 -8.78
CA GLY A 62 24.58 11.15 -7.39
C GLY A 62 23.42 11.85 -6.65
N ARG A 63 22.19 11.72 -7.13
CA ARG A 63 21.00 12.33 -6.52
C ARG A 63 20.24 11.40 -5.57
N LEU A 64 20.47 10.10 -5.65
CA LEU A 64 19.88 9.08 -4.78
C LEU A 64 20.98 8.32 -4.07
N LEU A 65 21.02 8.44 -2.76
CA LEU A 65 22.01 7.84 -1.88
C LEU A 65 21.32 6.96 -0.82
N PHE A 66 22.09 6.04 -0.25
CA PHE A 66 21.58 5.08 0.74
C PHE A 66 22.53 4.97 1.92
N THR A 67 21.99 4.92 3.13
CA THR A 67 22.77 4.75 4.36
C THR A 67 21.99 3.98 5.42
N THR A 68 22.68 3.41 6.40
CA THR A 68 22.09 2.89 7.63
C THR A 68 22.12 3.90 8.77
N ASP A 69 22.79 5.04 8.56
CA ASP A 69 22.97 6.08 9.57
C ASP A 69 21.91 7.17 9.42
N LEU A 70 21.02 7.26 10.42
CA LEU A 70 19.96 8.26 10.43
C LEU A 70 20.51 9.68 10.59
N GLU A 71 21.56 9.88 11.38
CA GLU A 71 22.16 11.20 11.64
C GLU A 71 22.75 11.76 10.35
N GLU A 72 23.53 10.93 9.60
CA GLU A 72 24.06 11.27 8.27
C GLU A 72 22.94 11.68 7.30
N ALA A 73 21.85 10.92 7.29
CA ALA A 73 20.75 11.17 6.34
C ALA A 73 20.03 12.50 6.57
N ILE A 74 19.89 12.91 7.85
CA ILE A 74 19.09 14.08 8.22
C ILE A 74 19.89 15.37 8.42
N GLU A 75 21.21 15.28 8.53
CA GLU A 75 22.09 16.43 8.82
C GLU A 75 21.77 17.64 7.95
N ASP A 76 21.82 17.44 6.65
CA ASP A 76 21.58 18.48 5.65
C ASP A 76 20.12 18.50 5.12
N ALA A 77 19.28 17.53 5.49
CA ALA A 77 17.93 17.42 4.96
C ALA A 77 17.04 18.54 5.46
N GLN A 78 16.34 19.20 4.56
CA GLN A 78 15.28 20.16 4.88
C GLN A 78 13.96 19.46 5.22
N ILE A 79 13.71 18.33 4.54
CA ILE A 79 12.49 17.55 4.66
C ILE A 79 12.86 16.11 5.01
N ILE A 80 12.19 15.54 6.00
CA ILE A 80 12.40 14.16 6.44
C ILE A 80 11.09 13.40 6.30
N PHE A 81 11.03 12.45 5.35
CA PHE A 81 9.88 11.58 5.16
C PHE A 81 9.98 10.34 6.04
N LEU A 82 8.93 10.06 6.79
CA LEU A 82 8.73 8.82 7.54
C LEU A 82 7.90 7.85 6.70
N ALA A 83 8.55 6.88 6.06
CA ALA A 83 7.94 5.84 5.26
C ALA A 83 8.13 4.46 5.92
N LEU A 84 7.75 4.41 7.19
CA LEU A 84 7.98 3.29 8.10
C LEU A 84 6.82 2.30 8.12
N PRO A 85 7.06 1.01 8.39
CA PRO A 85 5.99 0.04 8.49
C PRO A 85 5.04 0.36 9.65
N THR A 86 3.75 0.13 9.40
CA THR A 86 2.67 0.21 10.40
C THR A 86 1.90 -1.11 10.36
N PRO A 87 2.50 -2.22 10.84
CA PRO A 87 1.88 -3.53 10.77
C PRO A 87 0.61 -3.56 11.62
N PRO A 88 -0.38 -4.41 11.28
CA PRO A 88 -1.54 -4.60 12.11
C PRO A 88 -1.16 -5.32 13.41
N GLY A 89 -1.64 -4.82 14.55
CA GLY A 89 -1.63 -5.55 15.81
C GLY A 89 -2.60 -6.73 15.79
N GLU A 90 -2.52 -7.61 16.80
CA GLU A 90 -3.42 -8.76 16.94
C GLU A 90 -4.90 -8.34 17.04
N ASP A 91 -5.15 -7.15 17.52
CA ASP A 91 -6.49 -6.56 17.70
C ASP A 91 -6.96 -5.73 16.48
N GLY A 92 -6.17 -5.69 15.41
CA GLY A 92 -6.43 -4.90 14.20
C GLY A 92 -6.03 -3.42 14.30
N SER A 93 -5.44 -2.97 15.42
CA SER A 93 -4.85 -1.63 15.52
C SER A 93 -3.58 -1.52 14.66
N ALA A 94 -3.14 -0.31 14.33
CA ALA A 94 -1.86 -0.09 13.67
C ALA A 94 -0.74 0.07 14.72
N ASP A 95 0.34 -0.70 14.59
CA ASP A 95 1.53 -0.54 15.43
C ASP A 95 2.34 0.69 14.97
N LEU A 96 2.39 1.71 15.83
CA LEU A 96 3.13 2.95 15.59
C LEU A 96 4.54 2.97 16.21
N SER A 97 4.99 1.87 16.78
CA SER A 97 6.28 1.81 17.50
C SER A 97 7.47 2.26 16.65
N TYR A 98 7.50 1.88 15.37
CA TYR A 98 8.54 2.30 14.43
C TYR A 98 8.51 3.81 14.16
N VAL A 99 7.34 4.36 13.89
CA VAL A 99 7.16 5.79 13.61
C VAL A 99 7.54 6.63 14.83
N LEU A 100 7.01 6.28 16.00
CA LEU A 100 7.28 7.01 17.23
C LEU A 100 8.72 6.85 17.71
N GLY A 101 9.32 5.67 17.52
CA GLY A 101 10.73 5.43 17.84
C GLY A 101 11.68 6.29 17.02
N VAL A 102 11.43 6.44 15.73
CA VAL A 102 12.20 7.36 14.86
C VAL A 102 11.92 8.82 15.23
N ALA A 103 10.67 9.19 15.50
CA ALA A 103 10.33 10.54 15.94
C ALA A 103 11.07 10.96 17.21
N GLU A 104 11.21 10.07 18.20
CA GLU A 104 11.99 10.35 19.43
C GLU A 104 13.50 10.51 19.13
N GLN A 105 14.06 9.76 18.17
CA GLN A 105 15.44 9.92 17.73
C GLN A 105 15.63 11.25 17.02
N LEU A 106 14.74 11.62 16.09
CA LEU A 106 14.78 12.91 15.42
C LEU A 106 14.81 14.08 16.40
N GLY A 107 13.99 14.04 17.43
CA GLY A 107 13.99 15.09 18.48
C GLY A 107 15.34 15.28 19.17
N LYS A 108 16.20 14.26 19.21
CA LYS A 108 17.55 14.35 19.78
C LYS A 108 18.59 14.85 18.78
N MET A 109 18.37 14.63 17.49
CA MET A 109 19.37 14.79 16.42
C MET A 109 19.20 16.10 15.64
N ILE A 110 17.96 16.62 15.48
CA ILE A 110 17.73 17.82 14.67
C ILE A 110 18.39 19.05 15.31
N THR A 111 19.17 19.79 14.51
CA THR A 111 19.95 20.94 14.94
C THR A 111 19.46 22.27 14.34
N ASP A 112 18.60 22.20 13.35
CA ASP A 112 17.96 23.33 12.68
C ASP A 112 16.52 22.97 12.30
N TYR A 113 15.78 23.93 11.74
CA TYR A 113 14.39 23.72 11.34
C TYR A 113 14.25 22.59 10.30
N LYS A 114 13.37 21.66 10.58
CA LYS A 114 13.01 20.54 9.68
C LYS A 114 11.51 20.44 9.49
N VAL A 115 11.09 20.00 8.29
CA VAL A 115 9.72 19.56 8.02
C VAL A 115 9.72 18.03 8.08
N ILE A 116 9.06 17.46 9.08
CA ILE A 116 8.93 16.01 9.25
C ILE A 116 7.60 15.58 8.62
N VAL A 117 7.66 14.70 7.63
CA VAL A 117 6.50 14.31 6.82
C VAL A 117 6.14 12.85 7.11
N ASP A 118 5.00 12.64 7.71
CA ASP A 118 4.44 11.30 7.86
C ASP A 118 3.83 10.84 6.54
N LYS A 119 4.53 9.91 5.87
CA LYS A 119 4.12 9.31 4.59
C LYS A 119 3.45 7.97 4.80
N SER A 120 3.68 7.34 5.94
CA SER A 120 3.06 6.07 6.31
C SER A 120 1.54 6.22 6.44
N THR A 121 0.81 5.14 6.18
CA THR A 121 -0.63 5.09 6.48
C THR A 121 -0.82 4.86 7.98
N VAL A 122 -1.32 5.87 8.67
CA VAL A 122 -1.39 5.94 10.13
C VAL A 122 -2.78 6.31 10.62
N PRO A 123 -3.22 5.85 11.81
CA PRO A 123 -4.48 6.26 12.43
C PRO A 123 -4.57 7.77 12.67
N VAL A 124 -5.81 8.27 12.69
CA VAL A 124 -6.10 9.68 12.97
C VAL A 124 -5.54 10.09 14.34
N GLY A 125 -4.83 11.24 14.37
CA GLY A 125 -4.15 11.75 15.56
C GLY A 125 -2.71 11.25 15.72
N THR A 126 -2.15 10.59 14.72
CA THR A 126 -0.74 10.17 14.76
C THR A 126 0.21 11.35 14.66
N ALA A 127 -0.11 12.38 13.87
CA ALA A 127 0.69 13.60 13.81
C ALA A 127 0.87 14.24 15.19
N ASP A 128 -0.18 14.32 16.01
CA ASP A 128 -0.10 14.81 17.40
C ASP A 128 0.90 13.99 18.23
N LYS A 129 0.93 12.67 18.05
CA LYS A 129 1.85 11.77 18.76
C LYS A 129 3.30 11.95 18.28
N VAL A 130 3.50 12.14 16.98
CA VAL A 130 4.81 12.41 16.38
C VAL A 130 5.35 13.74 16.87
N ILE A 131 4.53 14.81 16.87
CA ILE A 131 4.88 16.12 17.44
C ILE A 131 5.31 15.96 18.91
N ALA A 132 4.51 15.27 19.72
CA ALA A 132 4.81 15.06 21.12
C ALA A 132 6.11 14.26 21.34
N ALA A 133 6.38 13.27 20.49
CA ALA A 133 7.59 12.45 20.56
C ALA A 133 8.86 13.26 20.24
N ILE A 134 8.83 14.09 19.20
CA ILE A 134 9.94 14.95 18.79
C ILE A 134 10.16 16.04 19.85
N ALA A 135 9.10 16.71 20.30
CA ALA A 135 9.16 17.82 21.23
C ALA A 135 9.77 17.47 22.61
N LYS A 136 9.78 16.20 23.01
CA LYS A 136 10.45 15.76 24.24
C LYS A 136 11.94 16.15 24.30
N ASN A 137 12.62 16.18 23.15
CA ASN A 137 14.06 16.37 23.10
C ASN A 137 14.49 17.50 22.14
N ALA A 138 13.65 17.92 21.21
CA ALA A 138 13.98 18.95 20.22
C ALA A 138 14.30 20.29 20.89
N LYS A 139 15.36 20.93 20.40
CA LYS A 139 15.84 22.25 20.85
C LYS A 139 15.65 23.33 19.79
N VAL A 140 15.09 22.95 18.66
CA VAL A 140 14.88 23.79 17.48
C VAL A 140 13.43 23.64 17.02
N ASP A 141 12.96 24.60 16.25
CA ASP A 141 11.62 24.55 15.64
C ASP A 141 11.54 23.45 14.59
N PHE A 142 10.38 22.84 14.48
CA PHE A 142 10.05 21.84 13.48
C PHE A 142 8.54 21.88 13.20
N ASP A 143 8.16 21.39 12.02
CA ASP A 143 6.76 21.15 11.68
C ASP A 143 6.56 19.68 11.32
N VAL A 144 5.39 19.15 11.65
CA VAL A 144 4.96 17.81 11.25
C VAL A 144 3.85 17.95 10.20
N VAL A 145 3.94 17.13 9.17
CA VAL A 145 3.01 17.12 8.04
C VAL A 145 2.49 15.70 7.83
N SER A 146 1.19 15.53 7.73
CA SER A 146 0.58 14.29 7.25
C SER A 146 0.45 14.34 5.73
N ASN A 147 1.19 13.47 5.03
CA ASN A 147 1.18 13.41 3.57
C ASN A 147 0.94 11.98 3.09
N PRO A 148 -0.31 11.50 3.22
CA PRO A 148 -0.63 10.12 2.86
C PRO A 148 -0.34 9.84 1.38
N GLU A 149 0.09 8.62 1.09
CA GLU A 149 0.32 8.14 -0.26
C GLU A 149 -0.97 7.52 -0.85
N PHE A 150 -1.08 7.53 -2.17
CA PHE A 150 -2.17 6.88 -2.91
C PHE A 150 -1.60 6.04 -4.06
N LEU A 151 -0.45 5.44 -3.82
CA LEU A 151 0.28 4.63 -4.79
C LEU A 151 -0.38 3.26 -4.95
N ARG A 152 -0.40 2.77 -6.17
CA ARG A 152 -0.84 1.41 -6.49
C ARG A 152 0.38 0.58 -6.86
N GLU A 153 0.64 -0.50 -6.16
CA GLU A 153 1.68 -1.47 -6.56
C GLU A 153 1.51 -1.87 -8.02
N GLY A 154 2.60 -1.90 -8.79
CA GLY A 154 2.59 -2.10 -10.23
C GLY A 154 2.36 -0.84 -11.08
N PHE A 155 1.98 0.28 -10.45
CA PHE A 155 1.76 1.59 -11.08
C PHE A 155 2.25 2.75 -10.22
N ALA A 156 3.06 2.48 -9.19
CA ALA A 156 3.41 3.46 -8.19
C ALA A 156 4.29 4.58 -8.74
N VAL A 157 5.17 4.27 -9.68
CA VAL A 157 5.99 5.29 -10.36
C VAL A 157 5.11 6.28 -11.11
N ASP A 158 4.15 5.77 -11.91
CA ASP A 158 3.23 6.63 -12.66
C ASP A 158 2.32 7.44 -11.73
N ASP A 159 1.77 6.79 -10.68
CA ASP A 159 0.93 7.45 -9.68
C ASP A 159 1.67 8.55 -8.92
N PHE A 160 2.98 8.36 -8.67
CA PHE A 160 3.80 9.37 -8.01
C PHE A 160 4.17 10.52 -8.95
N MET A 161 4.59 10.19 -10.18
CA MET A 161 5.03 11.19 -11.17
C MET A 161 3.87 12.00 -11.76
N LYS A 162 2.65 11.44 -11.76
CA LYS A 162 1.42 12.05 -12.29
C LYS A 162 0.24 11.77 -11.36
N PRO A 163 0.27 12.29 -10.12
CA PRO A 163 -0.75 11.95 -9.13
C PRO A 163 -2.10 12.56 -9.50
N ASP A 164 -3.20 11.81 -9.29
CA ASP A 164 -4.57 12.37 -9.39
C ASP A 164 -4.77 13.55 -8.41
N ARG A 165 -4.13 13.51 -7.26
CA ARG A 165 -4.07 14.57 -6.24
C ARG A 165 -2.90 14.34 -5.29
N VAL A 166 -2.45 15.39 -4.64
CA VAL A 166 -1.56 15.34 -3.47
C VAL A 166 -2.29 15.93 -2.27
N VAL A 167 -2.34 15.20 -1.17
CA VAL A 167 -2.96 15.65 0.09
C VAL A 167 -1.84 16.00 1.08
N VAL A 168 -1.93 17.18 1.66
CA VAL A 168 -0.97 17.71 2.63
C VAL A 168 -1.73 18.21 3.84
N GLY A 169 -1.59 17.52 4.97
CA GLY A 169 -2.18 17.87 6.25
C GLY A 169 -1.19 18.65 7.10
N THR A 170 -1.39 19.96 7.22
CA THR A 170 -0.66 20.82 8.14
C THR A 170 -1.31 22.21 8.24
N GLU A 171 -1.34 22.79 9.44
CA GLU A 171 -1.76 24.18 9.66
C GLU A 171 -0.59 25.18 9.55
N SER A 172 0.67 24.70 9.50
CA SER A 172 1.85 25.56 9.36
C SER A 172 1.98 26.12 7.95
N GLU A 173 1.83 27.45 7.79
CA GLU A 173 2.05 28.13 6.51
C GLU A 173 3.47 27.90 5.98
N ARG A 174 4.48 27.85 6.87
CA ARG A 174 5.86 27.58 6.50
C ARG A 174 6.04 26.18 5.91
N ALA A 175 5.44 25.17 6.51
CA ALA A 175 5.46 23.81 6.00
C ALA A 175 4.67 23.69 4.68
N GLN A 176 3.53 24.39 4.56
CA GLN A 176 2.74 24.42 3.31
C GLN A 176 3.56 24.95 2.14
N GLU A 177 4.32 26.03 2.30
CA GLU A 177 5.17 26.57 1.22
C GLU A 177 6.28 25.60 0.83
N VAL A 178 6.93 24.92 1.79
CA VAL A 178 7.94 23.90 1.52
C VAL A 178 7.34 22.73 0.73
N MET A 179 6.18 22.24 1.14
CA MET A 179 5.50 21.12 0.47
C MET A 179 4.99 21.51 -0.93
N LYS A 180 4.55 22.73 -1.10
CA LYS A 180 4.12 23.30 -2.40
C LYS A 180 5.29 23.36 -3.39
N GLU A 181 6.45 23.84 -2.94
CA GLU A 181 7.67 23.86 -3.75
C GLU A 181 8.09 22.45 -4.14
N LEU A 182 8.10 21.51 -3.18
CA LEU A 182 8.47 20.12 -3.41
C LEU A 182 7.58 19.43 -4.44
N TYR A 183 6.26 19.61 -4.34
CA TYR A 183 5.30 18.95 -5.23
C TYR A 183 5.02 19.71 -6.54
N ALA A 184 5.53 20.93 -6.72
CA ALA A 184 5.31 21.73 -7.92
C ALA A 184 5.63 20.99 -9.24
N PRO A 185 6.71 20.18 -9.36
CA PRO A 185 6.97 19.42 -10.59
C PRO A 185 5.91 18.39 -10.96
N PHE A 186 5.23 17.81 -9.96
CA PHE A 186 4.29 16.68 -10.13
C PHE A 186 2.87 17.15 -10.47
N ILE A 187 2.51 18.39 -10.14
CA ILE A 187 1.15 18.95 -10.29
C ILE A 187 1.02 19.89 -11.50
N ARG A 188 2.02 19.97 -12.37
CA ARG A 188 2.03 20.88 -13.54
C ARG A 188 0.88 20.64 -14.52
N GLN A 189 0.26 19.49 -14.50
CA GLN A 189 -0.86 19.12 -15.38
C GLN A 189 -2.22 19.58 -14.84
N GLY A 190 -2.24 20.38 -13.74
CA GLY A 190 -3.45 20.89 -13.13
C GLY A 190 -4.07 19.97 -12.08
N ASN A 191 -3.38 18.92 -11.67
CA ASN A 191 -3.82 18.07 -10.58
C ASN A 191 -3.73 18.84 -9.24
N PRO A 192 -4.70 18.68 -8.33
CA PRO A 192 -4.76 19.49 -7.14
C PRO A 192 -3.70 19.09 -6.08
N LEU A 193 -3.07 20.09 -5.49
CA LEU A 193 -2.42 20.01 -4.20
C LEU A 193 -3.41 20.52 -3.15
N ILE A 194 -3.88 19.62 -2.29
CA ILE A 194 -4.97 19.90 -1.36
C ILE A 194 -4.39 20.03 0.04
N PHE A 195 -4.48 21.21 0.62
CA PHE A 195 -4.11 21.48 2.00
C PHE A 195 -5.30 21.29 2.94
N MET A 196 -5.07 20.67 4.08
CA MET A 196 -6.05 20.47 5.14
C MET A 196 -5.31 20.31 6.48
N ASP A 197 -6.03 20.14 7.58
CA ASP A 197 -5.44 19.74 8.86
C ASP A 197 -4.92 18.30 8.82
N GLU A 198 -4.04 17.94 9.76
CA GLU A 198 -3.37 16.66 9.81
C GLU A 198 -4.36 15.50 9.97
N LYS A 199 -5.36 15.65 10.85
CA LYS A 199 -6.37 14.61 11.12
C LYS A 199 -7.25 14.33 9.90
N SER A 200 -7.62 15.36 9.16
CA SER A 200 -8.38 15.23 7.91
C SER A 200 -7.54 14.53 6.83
N ALA A 201 -6.23 14.82 6.74
CA ALA A 201 -5.34 14.16 5.80
C ALA A 201 -5.17 12.66 6.14
N GLU A 202 -4.94 12.33 7.40
CA GLU A 202 -4.84 10.95 7.90
C GLU A 202 -6.14 10.18 7.60
N LEU A 203 -7.31 10.75 7.91
CA LEU A 203 -8.60 10.12 7.65
C LEU A 203 -8.88 9.96 6.16
N THR A 204 -8.44 10.90 5.32
CA THR A 204 -8.67 10.86 3.87
C THR A 204 -8.11 9.58 3.24
N LYS A 205 -6.94 9.12 3.68
CA LYS A 205 -6.35 7.87 3.19
C LYS A 205 -7.22 6.66 3.52
N TYR A 206 -7.60 6.51 4.77
CA TYR A 206 -8.44 5.41 5.21
C TYR A 206 -9.83 5.42 4.56
N ALA A 207 -10.46 6.59 4.48
CA ALA A 207 -11.77 6.74 3.86
C ALA A 207 -11.73 6.39 2.36
N ALA A 208 -10.67 6.83 1.65
CA ALA A 208 -10.50 6.50 0.24
C ALA A 208 -10.34 4.99 0.02
N ASN A 209 -9.46 4.33 0.78
CA ASN A 209 -9.23 2.89 0.65
C ASN A 209 -10.47 2.08 1.06
N ALA A 210 -11.15 2.47 2.13
CA ALA A 210 -12.40 1.84 2.57
C ALA A 210 -13.51 1.96 1.51
N PHE A 211 -13.63 3.12 0.86
CA PHE A 211 -14.61 3.32 -0.20
C PHE A 211 -14.29 2.48 -1.45
N LEU A 212 -13.01 2.38 -1.84
CA LEU A 212 -12.60 1.53 -2.96
C LEU A 212 -12.85 0.04 -2.67
N ALA A 213 -12.55 -0.42 -1.46
CA ALA A 213 -12.87 -1.77 -1.00
C ALA A 213 -14.39 -2.04 -1.04
N ALA A 214 -15.20 -1.08 -0.59
CA ALA A 214 -16.65 -1.19 -0.65
C ALA A 214 -17.18 -1.29 -2.10
N LYS A 215 -16.62 -0.54 -3.06
CA LYS A 215 -16.99 -0.64 -4.48
C LYS A 215 -16.71 -2.04 -5.04
N ILE A 216 -15.55 -2.63 -4.73
CA ILE A 216 -15.21 -3.99 -5.17
C ILE A 216 -16.19 -4.99 -4.54
N THR A 217 -16.40 -4.91 -3.23
CA THR A 217 -17.29 -5.81 -2.49
C THR A 217 -18.72 -5.73 -3.00
N PHE A 218 -19.24 -4.53 -3.23
CA PHE A 218 -20.57 -4.34 -3.82
C PHE A 218 -20.69 -5.01 -5.19
N MET A 219 -19.68 -4.85 -6.06
CA MET A 219 -19.69 -5.48 -7.39
C MET A 219 -19.57 -6.99 -7.31
N ASN A 220 -18.86 -7.54 -6.33
CA ASN A 220 -18.80 -8.98 -6.09
C ASN A 220 -20.18 -9.54 -5.71
N GLU A 221 -20.94 -8.87 -4.83
CA GLU A 221 -22.31 -9.27 -4.51
C GLU A 221 -23.23 -9.17 -5.73
N ILE A 222 -23.12 -8.10 -6.52
CA ILE A 222 -23.87 -7.96 -7.77
C ILE A 222 -23.53 -9.08 -8.76
N ALA A 223 -22.26 -9.48 -8.88
CA ALA A 223 -21.84 -10.58 -9.75
C ALA A 223 -22.47 -11.91 -9.31
N ASN A 224 -22.38 -12.21 -8.00
CA ASN A 224 -23.00 -13.41 -7.44
C ASN A 224 -24.54 -13.43 -7.67
N PHE A 225 -25.19 -12.28 -7.55
CA PHE A 225 -26.63 -12.17 -7.82
C PHE A 225 -26.94 -12.30 -9.32
N CYS A 226 -26.11 -11.76 -10.21
CA CYS A 226 -26.25 -11.93 -11.66
C CYS A 226 -26.23 -13.42 -12.06
N GLU A 227 -25.36 -14.23 -11.46
CA GLU A 227 -25.34 -15.68 -11.70
C GLU A 227 -26.69 -16.34 -11.34
N MET A 228 -27.31 -15.91 -10.23
CA MET A 228 -28.60 -16.47 -9.78
C MET A 228 -29.77 -16.12 -10.69
N VAL A 229 -29.76 -14.93 -11.28
CA VAL A 229 -30.87 -14.42 -12.12
C VAL A 229 -30.60 -14.52 -13.61
N GLY A 230 -29.44 -15.02 -14.01
CA GLY A 230 -29.03 -15.14 -15.43
C GLY A 230 -28.70 -13.81 -16.10
N ALA A 231 -28.28 -12.81 -15.34
CA ALA A 231 -27.82 -11.52 -15.86
C ALA A 231 -26.32 -11.54 -16.15
N ASP A 232 -25.89 -10.66 -17.07
CA ASP A 232 -24.49 -10.47 -17.42
C ASP A 232 -23.89 -9.31 -16.60
N VAL A 233 -23.00 -9.63 -15.67
CA VAL A 233 -22.41 -8.63 -14.77
C VAL A 233 -21.60 -7.57 -15.51
N ASP A 234 -20.98 -7.89 -16.64
CA ASP A 234 -20.23 -6.91 -17.44
C ASP A 234 -21.15 -5.86 -18.05
N LYS A 235 -22.35 -6.27 -18.50
CA LYS A 235 -23.37 -5.32 -18.99
C LYS A 235 -23.92 -4.46 -17.85
N VAL A 236 -24.16 -5.05 -16.69
CA VAL A 236 -24.57 -4.29 -15.49
C VAL A 236 -23.49 -3.27 -15.10
N ARG A 237 -22.22 -3.70 -15.06
CA ARG A 237 -21.07 -2.83 -14.76
C ARG A 237 -20.94 -1.68 -15.76
N LEU A 238 -21.08 -1.96 -17.06
CA LEU A 238 -21.04 -0.93 -18.10
C LEU A 238 -22.20 0.05 -17.96
N GLY A 239 -23.41 -0.45 -17.71
CA GLY A 239 -24.61 0.37 -17.52
C GLY A 239 -24.47 1.31 -16.35
N MET A 240 -24.18 0.79 -15.15
CA MET A 240 -24.05 1.63 -13.96
C MET A 240 -22.81 2.53 -13.97
N GLY A 241 -21.69 2.04 -14.50
CA GLY A 241 -20.43 2.79 -14.55
C GLY A 241 -20.42 3.93 -15.57
N SER A 242 -21.41 3.99 -16.48
CA SER A 242 -21.59 5.11 -17.42
C SER A 242 -22.15 6.37 -16.73
N ASP A 243 -22.77 6.23 -15.54
CA ASP A 243 -23.16 7.37 -14.73
C ASP A 243 -21.91 8.03 -14.12
N THR A 244 -21.71 9.33 -14.42
CA THR A 244 -20.53 10.09 -13.94
C THR A 244 -20.45 10.19 -12.42
N ARG A 245 -21.58 10.06 -11.71
CA ARG A 245 -21.65 10.05 -10.23
C ARG A 245 -21.07 8.76 -9.65
N ILE A 246 -21.06 7.66 -10.41
CA ILE A 246 -20.55 6.35 -10.00
C ILE A 246 -19.12 6.16 -10.53
N GLY A 247 -18.93 6.40 -11.84
CA GLY A 247 -17.65 6.24 -12.54
C GLY A 247 -17.31 4.76 -12.80
N LYS A 248 -16.41 4.53 -13.74
CA LYS A 248 -16.10 3.18 -14.27
C LYS A 248 -15.08 2.40 -13.45
N ARG A 249 -14.28 3.07 -12.61
CA ARG A 249 -13.16 2.45 -11.89
C ARG A 249 -13.62 1.71 -10.63
N PHE A 250 -12.94 0.63 -10.28
CA PHE A 250 -13.22 -0.22 -9.11
C PHE A 250 -14.60 -0.91 -9.13
N LEU A 251 -15.14 -1.16 -10.32
CA LEU A 251 -16.39 -1.89 -10.53
C LEU A 251 -16.14 -3.27 -11.18
N PHE A 252 -14.95 -3.84 -11.01
CA PHE A 252 -14.60 -5.15 -11.58
C PHE A 252 -14.79 -6.23 -10.52
N PRO A 253 -15.74 -7.16 -10.70
CA PRO A 253 -15.92 -8.27 -9.77
C PRO A 253 -14.79 -9.30 -9.91
N GLY A 254 -14.55 -10.05 -8.83
CA GLY A 254 -13.57 -11.10 -8.75
C GLY A 254 -13.77 -11.95 -7.50
N ILE A 255 -12.73 -12.68 -7.11
CA ILE A 255 -12.75 -13.56 -5.94
C ILE A 255 -12.36 -12.83 -4.63
N GLY A 256 -12.68 -11.56 -4.51
CA GLY A 256 -12.35 -10.72 -3.36
C GLY A 256 -11.09 -9.87 -3.58
N TYR A 257 -10.89 -8.91 -2.68
CA TYR A 257 -9.67 -8.11 -2.65
C TYR A 257 -8.68 -8.65 -1.61
N GLY A 258 -7.40 -8.40 -1.86
CA GLY A 258 -6.28 -8.69 -0.97
C GLY A 258 -5.26 -7.55 -1.00
N GLY A 259 -4.00 -7.89 -0.85
CA GLY A 259 -2.88 -6.96 -0.81
C GLY A 259 -2.62 -6.36 0.57
N SER A 260 -1.57 -5.57 0.65
CA SER A 260 -1.08 -4.98 1.91
C SER A 260 -1.91 -3.81 2.43
N CYS A 261 -2.75 -3.19 1.59
CA CYS A 261 -3.43 -1.94 1.91
C CYS A 261 -4.89 -2.14 2.32
N PHE A 262 -5.76 -2.62 1.41
CA PHE A 262 -7.20 -2.65 1.66
C PHE A 262 -7.59 -3.46 2.92
N PRO A 263 -7.13 -4.70 3.12
CA PRO A 263 -7.50 -5.45 4.32
C PRO A 263 -7.10 -4.73 5.60
N LYS A 264 -5.85 -4.27 5.65
CA LYS A 264 -5.28 -3.57 6.82
C LYS A 264 -6.00 -2.25 7.09
N ASP A 265 -6.19 -1.42 6.07
CA ASP A 265 -6.72 -0.05 6.25
C ASP A 265 -8.22 -0.05 6.60
N VAL A 266 -9.00 -0.97 6.01
CA VAL A 266 -10.43 -1.12 6.36
C VAL A 266 -10.59 -1.59 7.79
N GLN A 267 -9.79 -2.58 8.24
CA GLN A 267 -9.78 -3.07 9.61
C GLN A 267 -9.34 -1.99 10.61
N ALA A 268 -8.27 -1.24 10.29
CA ALA A 268 -7.76 -0.18 11.15
C ALA A 268 -8.79 0.95 11.33
N LEU A 269 -9.49 1.34 10.25
CA LEU A 269 -10.55 2.35 10.35
C LEU A 269 -11.73 1.84 11.19
N GLN A 270 -12.15 0.58 10.99
CA GLN A 270 -13.20 -0.03 11.79
C GLN A 270 -12.80 -0.08 13.28
N ARG A 271 -11.56 -0.47 13.57
CA ARG A 271 -11.03 -0.53 14.92
C ARG A 271 -11.01 0.84 15.59
N SER A 272 -10.47 1.85 14.89
CA SER A 272 -10.46 3.23 15.40
C SER A 272 -11.86 3.75 15.73
N GLY A 273 -12.87 3.39 14.91
CA GLY A 273 -14.26 3.70 15.22
C GLY A 273 -14.74 3.05 16.52
N LYS A 274 -14.48 1.75 16.69
CA LYS A 274 -14.88 1.01 17.91
C LYS A 274 -14.24 1.59 19.17
N GLU A 275 -12.99 2.01 19.12
CA GLU A 275 -12.30 2.66 20.25
C GLU A 275 -12.95 3.98 20.67
N LEU A 276 -13.54 4.70 19.70
CA LEU A 276 -14.30 5.93 19.92
C LEU A 276 -15.81 5.70 20.16
N GLY A 277 -16.26 4.44 20.23
CA GLY A 277 -17.66 4.10 20.42
C GLY A 277 -18.51 4.25 19.14
N TYR A 278 -17.87 4.35 17.96
CA TYR A 278 -18.55 4.45 16.67
C TYR A 278 -18.51 3.12 15.92
N ASP A 279 -19.69 2.64 15.51
CA ASP A 279 -19.87 1.35 14.89
C ASP A 279 -20.05 1.49 13.36
N PHE A 280 -18.98 1.20 12.62
CA PHE A 280 -18.95 1.28 11.16
C PHE A 280 -19.65 0.08 10.50
N LYS A 281 -20.99 0.10 10.44
CA LYS A 281 -21.79 -1.00 9.85
C LYS A 281 -21.43 -1.35 8.42
N ILE A 282 -21.16 -0.35 7.58
CA ILE A 282 -20.77 -0.58 6.18
C ILE A 282 -19.43 -1.31 6.12
N LEU A 283 -18.44 -0.89 6.92
CA LEU A 283 -17.11 -1.53 6.90
C LEU A 283 -17.16 -2.96 7.44
N GLU A 284 -17.97 -3.20 8.48
CA GLU A 284 -18.20 -4.54 9.00
C GLU A 284 -18.72 -5.48 7.90
N SER A 285 -19.75 -5.03 7.15
CA SER A 285 -20.31 -5.78 6.03
C SER A 285 -19.29 -5.97 4.89
N VAL A 286 -18.49 -4.95 4.57
CA VAL A 286 -17.46 -5.03 3.53
C VAL A 286 -16.43 -6.12 3.89
N ILE A 287 -15.96 -6.18 5.13
CA ILE A 287 -14.99 -7.18 5.59
C ILE A 287 -15.62 -8.58 5.50
N GLU A 288 -16.82 -8.76 6.08
CA GLU A 288 -17.52 -10.05 6.09
C GLU A 288 -17.78 -10.60 4.68
N VAL A 289 -18.28 -9.74 3.78
CA VAL A 289 -18.58 -10.15 2.40
C VAL A 289 -17.29 -10.48 1.64
N ASN A 290 -16.21 -9.69 1.84
CA ASN A 290 -14.94 -9.98 1.19
C ASN A 290 -14.32 -11.32 1.67
N ASP A 291 -14.42 -11.63 2.95
CA ASP A 291 -13.90 -12.91 3.48
C ASP A 291 -14.66 -14.11 2.89
N ARG A 292 -15.96 -14.01 2.73
CA ARG A 292 -16.74 -15.05 2.01
C ARG A 292 -16.38 -15.12 0.54
N GLN A 293 -16.10 -13.99 -0.09
CA GLN A 293 -15.78 -13.91 -1.52
C GLN A 293 -14.45 -14.60 -1.86
N LYS A 294 -13.46 -14.57 -0.98
CA LYS A 294 -12.15 -15.20 -1.20
C LYS A 294 -12.25 -16.72 -1.52
N THR A 295 -13.34 -17.36 -1.14
CA THR A 295 -13.55 -18.80 -1.37
C THR A 295 -14.79 -19.11 -2.22
N VAL A 296 -15.34 -18.13 -2.91
CA VAL A 296 -16.60 -18.24 -3.66
C VAL A 296 -16.58 -19.35 -4.72
N LEU A 297 -15.43 -19.63 -5.33
CA LEU A 297 -15.30 -20.68 -6.35
C LEU A 297 -15.26 -22.11 -5.80
N ALA A 298 -15.01 -22.29 -4.52
CA ALA A 298 -14.92 -23.65 -3.93
C ALA A 298 -16.22 -24.42 -4.08
N LYS A 299 -17.37 -23.76 -3.88
CA LYS A 299 -18.68 -24.41 -3.99
C LYS A 299 -18.98 -24.89 -5.42
N PRO A 300 -18.92 -24.07 -6.49
CA PRO A 300 -19.19 -24.54 -7.85
C PRO A 300 -18.17 -25.60 -8.33
N ILE A 301 -16.88 -25.49 -7.93
CA ILE A 301 -15.89 -26.53 -8.22
C ILE A 301 -16.33 -27.85 -7.60
N LYS A 302 -16.70 -27.86 -6.35
CA LYS A 302 -17.16 -29.06 -5.64
C LYS A 302 -18.42 -29.66 -6.26
N GLU A 303 -19.39 -28.82 -6.63
CA GLU A 303 -20.62 -29.27 -7.30
C GLU A 303 -20.31 -29.92 -8.65
N TYR A 304 -19.41 -29.32 -9.46
CA TYR A 304 -18.96 -29.89 -10.73
C TYR A 304 -18.37 -31.28 -10.58
N PHE A 305 -17.57 -31.52 -9.54
CA PHE A 305 -16.97 -32.83 -9.24
C PHE A 305 -17.84 -33.72 -8.33
N LYS A 306 -19.16 -33.45 -8.25
CA LYS A 306 -20.15 -34.25 -7.52
C LYS A 306 -19.82 -34.41 -6.02
N GLY A 307 -19.26 -33.39 -5.42
CA GLY A 307 -18.99 -33.31 -3.98
C GLY A 307 -17.68 -33.95 -3.50
N ASN A 308 -16.86 -34.52 -4.39
CA ASN A 308 -15.59 -35.15 -4.01
C ASN A 308 -14.42 -34.61 -4.80
N LEU A 309 -13.49 -33.93 -4.12
CA LEU A 309 -12.28 -33.36 -4.73
C LEU A 309 -11.03 -34.22 -4.52
N ARG A 310 -11.13 -35.37 -3.84
CA ARG A 310 -9.98 -36.21 -3.52
C ARG A 310 -9.30 -36.73 -4.78
N GLY A 311 -8.03 -36.36 -4.99
CA GLY A 311 -7.24 -36.69 -6.17
C GLY A 311 -7.61 -35.93 -7.46
N ILE A 312 -8.51 -34.97 -7.39
CA ILE A 312 -8.82 -34.09 -8.51
C ILE A 312 -7.65 -33.11 -8.70
N LYS A 313 -7.14 -33.04 -9.93
CA LYS A 313 -6.07 -32.10 -10.30
C LYS A 313 -6.68 -30.81 -10.78
N ILE A 314 -6.24 -29.69 -10.17
CA ILE A 314 -6.71 -28.35 -10.48
C ILE A 314 -5.50 -27.48 -10.85
N ALA A 315 -5.53 -26.86 -12.03
CA ALA A 315 -4.58 -25.83 -12.42
C ALA A 315 -5.08 -24.47 -11.90
N LEU A 316 -4.21 -23.71 -11.27
CA LEU A 316 -4.51 -22.38 -10.74
C LEU A 316 -3.54 -21.36 -11.34
N TRP A 317 -4.07 -20.37 -12.04
CA TRP A 317 -3.29 -19.30 -12.63
C TRP A 317 -3.49 -18.00 -11.87
N GLY A 318 -2.37 -17.38 -11.47
CA GLY A 318 -2.35 -16.16 -10.68
C GLY A 318 -2.32 -16.46 -9.17
N LEU A 319 -1.27 -15.97 -8.52
CA LEU A 319 -1.02 -16.17 -7.09
C LEU A 319 -0.91 -14.83 -6.35
N ALA A 320 -0.53 -13.76 -7.05
CA ALA A 320 -0.56 -12.41 -6.51
C ALA A 320 -2.00 -11.92 -6.28
N PHE A 321 -2.17 -10.92 -5.41
CA PHE A 321 -3.49 -10.38 -5.13
C PHE A 321 -4.11 -9.60 -6.29
N LYS A 322 -3.30 -9.20 -7.27
CA LYS A 322 -3.69 -8.53 -8.53
C LYS A 322 -2.58 -8.66 -9.58
N PRO A 323 -2.83 -8.27 -10.87
CA PRO A 323 -1.78 -8.17 -11.89
C PRO A 323 -0.68 -7.16 -11.55
N ASP A 324 0.50 -7.32 -12.18
CA ASP A 324 1.66 -6.42 -12.15
C ASP A 324 2.29 -6.24 -10.75
N THR A 325 2.23 -7.27 -9.91
CA THR A 325 2.91 -7.33 -8.59
C THR A 325 3.25 -8.77 -8.21
N ASP A 326 4.24 -8.95 -7.35
CA ASP A 326 4.60 -10.21 -6.71
C ASP A 326 4.01 -10.37 -5.30
N ASP A 327 3.21 -9.39 -4.84
CA ASP A 327 2.62 -9.36 -3.49
C ASP A 327 1.52 -10.39 -3.33
N ILE A 328 1.73 -11.33 -2.39
CA ILE A 328 0.81 -12.41 -2.05
C ILE A 328 0.03 -12.19 -0.76
N ARG A 329 0.25 -11.05 -0.07
CA ARG A 329 -0.42 -10.77 1.21
C ARG A 329 -1.92 -10.70 1.02
N GLU A 330 -2.65 -11.44 1.84
CA GLU A 330 -4.12 -11.53 1.75
C GLU A 330 -4.65 -11.88 0.34
N ALA A 331 -3.81 -12.50 -0.52
CA ALA A 331 -4.21 -12.88 -1.87
C ALA A 331 -5.32 -13.95 -1.83
N PRO A 332 -6.47 -13.73 -2.48
CA PRO A 332 -7.58 -14.69 -2.48
C PRO A 332 -7.18 -16.08 -2.98
N ALA A 333 -6.20 -16.16 -3.89
CA ALA A 333 -5.67 -17.43 -4.38
C ALA A 333 -5.16 -18.35 -3.24
N LEU A 334 -4.54 -17.79 -2.21
CA LEU A 334 -4.04 -18.57 -1.07
C LEU A 334 -5.19 -19.19 -0.26
N TYR A 335 -6.26 -18.44 -0.04
CA TYR A 335 -7.47 -18.95 0.64
C TYR A 335 -8.13 -20.08 -0.16
N MET A 336 -8.21 -19.93 -1.49
CA MET A 336 -8.72 -20.98 -2.38
C MET A 336 -7.86 -22.21 -2.35
N ILE A 337 -6.52 -22.08 -2.39
CA ILE A 337 -5.58 -23.19 -2.30
C ILE A 337 -5.80 -23.97 -1.01
N GLU A 338 -5.83 -23.28 0.14
CA GLU A 338 -6.03 -23.90 1.44
C GLU A 338 -7.35 -24.69 1.49
N GLN A 339 -8.43 -24.10 1.01
CA GLN A 339 -9.72 -24.78 1.00
C GLN A 339 -9.74 -26.00 0.09
N LEU A 340 -9.24 -25.88 -1.14
CA LEU A 340 -9.25 -26.98 -2.09
C LEU A 340 -8.35 -28.15 -1.65
N ILE A 341 -7.18 -27.85 -1.07
CA ILE A 341 -6.30 -28.88 -0.49
C ILE A 341 -6.98 -29.57 0.70
N SER A 342 -7.65 -28.82 1.57
CA SER A 342 -8.36 -29.41 2.73
C SER A 342 -9.45 -30.39 2.31
N GLU A 343 -10.00 -30.24 1.10
CA GLU A 343 -10.97 -31.15 0.49
C GLU A 343 -10.33 -32.26 -0.37
N GLY A 344 -8.98 -32.32 -0.43
CA GLY A 344 -8.21 -33.40 -1.05
C GLY A 344 -7.84 -33.18 -2.52
N ALA A 345 -8.00 -31.96 -3.05
CA ALA A 345 -7.55 -31.62 -4.40
C ALA A 345 -6.01 -31.54 -4.49
N GLU A 346 -5.47 -31.84 -5.67
CA GLU A 346 -4.07 -31.62 -6.03
C GLU A 346 -3.96 -30.34 -6.86
N ILE A 347 -3.22 -29.34 -6.35
CA ILE A 347 -3.07 -28.04 -7.02
C ILE A 347 -1.74 -27.99 -7.77
N THR A 348 -1.79 -27.55 -9.03
CA THR A 348 -0.63 -27.09 -9.79
C THR A 348 -0.84 -25.61 -10.10
N ALA A 349 0.05 -24.74 -9.62
CA ALA A 349 -0.09 -23.31 -9.76
C ALA A 349 0.96 -22.72 -10.70
N TYR A 350 0.60 -21.62 -11.37
CA TYR A 350 1.49 -20.80 -12.15
C TYR A 350 1.24 -19.31 -11.91
N ASP A 351 2.32 -18.57 -11.69
CA ASP A 351 2.33 -17.10 -11.66
C ASP A 351 3.74 -16.64 -12.09
N PRO A 352 3.90 -15.71 -13.04
CA PRO A 352 5.21 -15.32 -13.54
C PRO A 352 6.09 -14.64 -12.47
N GLU A 353 5.48 -13.93 -11.51
CA GLU A 353 6.19 -13.11 -10.52
C GLU A 353 6.05 -13.65 -9.08
N ALA A 354 4.86 -14.09 -8.69
CA ALA A 354 4.55 -14.40 -7.29
C ALA A 354 4.92 -15.83 -6.86
N MET A 355 5.23 -16.76 -7.78
CA MET A 355 5.58 -18.14 -7.42
C MET A 355 6.69 -18.25 -6.37
N PRO A 356 7.83 -17.51 -6.47
CA PRO A 356 8.90 -17.62 -5.47
C PRO A 356 8.45 -17.26 -4.06
N ASN A 357 7.52 -16.32 -3.91
CA ASN A 357 6.97 -15.91 -2.62
C ASN A 357 6.00 -16.96 -2.07
N VAL A 358 5.17 -17.56 -2.93
CA VAL A 358 4.25 -18.63 -2.56
C VAL A 358 5.01 -19.92 -2.21
N GLU A 359 6.09 -20.23 -2.94
CA GLU A 359 6.91 -21.42 -2.65
C GLU A 359 7.57 -21.33 -1.27
N LYS A 360 8.02 -20.15 -0.85
CA LYS A 360 8.51 -19.91 0.52
C LYS A 360 7.43 -20.19 1.58
N LEU A 361 6.16 -19.88 1.27
CA LEU A 361 5.04 -20.00 2.20
C LEU A 361 4.46 -21.43 2.24
N LEU A 362 4.18 -22.03 1.07
CA LEU A 362 3.47 -23.29 0.95
C LEU A 362 4.39 -24.50 0.71
N GLY A 363 5.64 -24.28 0.27
CA GLY A 363 6.59 -25.34 -0.03
C GLY A 363 6.03 -26.35 -1.02
N HIS A 364 6.15 -27.63 -0.69
CA HIS A 364 5.70 -28.76 -1.53
C HIS A 364 4.23 -29.13 -1.35
N ARG A 365 3.42 -28.33 -0.66
CA ARG A 365 1.98 -28.60 -0.50
C ARG A 365 1.20 -28.48 -1.80
N ILE A 366 1.75 -27.76 -2.77
CA ILE A 366 1.27 -27.64 -4.14
C ILE A 366 2.42 -27.89 -5.13
N LYS A 367 2.11 -28.08 -6.39
CA LYS A 367 3.07 -28.13 -7.49
C LYS A 367 3.14 -26.77 -8.17
N TYR A 368 4.31 -26.43 -8.71
CA TYR A 368 4.56 -25.20 -9.45
C TYR A 368 4.88 -25.55 -10.90
N ALA A 369 4.13 -25.00 -11.83
CA ALA A 369 4.37 -25.19 -13.25
C ALA A 369 5.47 -24.24 -13.74
N PRO A 370 6.37 -24.69 -14.63
CA PRO A 370 7.41 -23.82 -15.19
C PRO A 370 6.86 -22.79 -16.18
N ASP A 371 5.68 -23.01 -16.75
CA ASP A 371 4.97 -22.12 -17.66
C ASP A 371 3.47 -22.38 -17.59
N MET A 372 2.69 -21.52 -18.25
CA MET A 372 1.22 -21.58 -18.22
C MET A 372 0.59 -22.77 -18.98
N TYR A 373 1.38 -23.55 -19.71
CA TYR A 373 0.91 -24.68 -20.54
C TYR A 373 1.35 -26.04 -20.01
N SER A 374 2.15 -26.10 -18.92
CA SER A 374 2.73 -27.31 -18.37
C SER A 374 1.85 -28.05 -17.38
#